data_e71f2f867b834738356a92d56d1075c1
#
_entry.id   e71f2f867b834738356a92d56d1075c1
#
_cell.length_a   1.000
_cell.length_b   1.000
_cell.length_c   1.000
_cell.angle_alpha   90.00
_cell.angle_beta   90.00
_cell.angle_gamma   90.00
#
_symmetry.space_group_name_H-M   'P 1'
#
loop_
_entity.id
_entity.type
_entity.pdbx_description
1 polymer ?
#
loop_
_entity_poly.entity_id
_entity_poly.type
_entity_poly.pdbx_seq_one_letter_code
_entity_poly.pdbx_strand_id
1 'polypeptide(L)'
;TDYKSHVRDLISESFSSKMHIFNNQKVSDHHAIIPTEVRPSIEQLSQREFKIYMLIAERFLENLMNPYLYEVLTIHAQLKDYHFVLKEKIPKQLGYKALKDQTSSHTLTHSFKEGQLFKVHRIEIHEHETKAPEYFNEGSLLKAMENPQNHIDLNDKKYAKTLKHSGGIGTVATRADIIEKLFNMNALESRDGKIKVTSKGKQILELSPSELTSPILTAQWEEKLMLIEKGKYNSQKFIQEMKNFTFKVVNKIKSSEQKYKHDNLTTTECPTCGKFMIKVKTKNGQMLVCQDPKCKTKKNIQRKTNARCPNCKKKMTLFGKGKEAVYRCVCGHTETQSQMDKRMRDKTNGKVSRKEMKKYINKKEEIDNNPFKDALKNLKL
;
A
#
# COMPACT_ATOMS: atom_id res chain seq x y z
N THR A 1 2.13 -23.72 16.67
CA THR A 1 0.87 -23.77 15.92
C THR A 1 0.57 -25.18 15.56
N ASP A 2 -0.61 -25.64 15.97
CA ASP A 2 -0.96 -27.04 15.95
C ASP A 2 -1.53 -27.53 14.60
N TYR A 3 -0.76 -27.36 13.52
CA TYR A 3 -1.12 -28.03 12.26
C TYR A 3 -0.67 -29.50 12.22
N LYS A 4 -0.01 -29.99 13.27
CA LYS A 4 0.57 -31.36 13.29
C LYS A 4 -0.48 -32.45 13.10
N SER A 5 -1.65 -32.32 13.71
CA SER A 5 -2.75 -33.29 13.54
C SER A 5 -3.23 -33.28 12.09
N HIS A 6 -3.58 -32.10 11.55
CA HIS A 6 -4.07 -31.97 10.18
C HIS A 6 -3.05 -32.43 9.13
N VAL A 7 -1.76 -32.16 9.35
CA VAL A 7 -0.68 -32.65 8.45
C VAL A 7 -0.56 -34.19 8.51
N ARG A 8 -0.69 -34.79 9.68
CA ARG A 8 -0.68 -36.25 9.79
C ARG A 8 -1.84 -36.89 9.04
N ASP A 9 -3.03 -36.34 9.19
CA ASP A 9 -4.23 -36.83 8.50
C ASP A 9 -4.04 -36.71 6.98
N LEU A 10 -3.52 -35.57 6.49
CA LEU A 10 -3.23 -35.37 5.07
C LEU A 10 -2.15 -36.32 4.51
N ILE A 11 -1.10 -36.62 5.28
CA ILE A 11 -0.05 -37.57 4.84
C ILE A 11 -0.61 -38.97 4.68
N SER A 12 -1.62 -39.34 5.48
CA SER A 12 -2.27 -40.66 5.39
C SER A 12 -3.25 -40.76 4.21
N GLU A 13 -3.67 -39.63 3.64
CA GLU A 13 -4.58 -39.59 2.49
C GLU A 13 -3.80 -39.78 1.18
N SER A 14 -4.38 -40.52 0.22
CA SER A 14 -3.84 -40.61 -1.15
C SER A 14 -4.28 -39.42 -1.98
N PHE A 15 -3.34 -38.60 -2.41
CA PHE A 15 -3.65 -37.48 -3.29
C PHE A 15 -3.93 -37.95 -4.71
N SER A 16 -5.08 -37.56 -5.26
CA SER A 16 -5.47 -37.87 -6.63
C SER A 16 -5.11 -36.70 -7.56
N SER A 17 -4.57 -37.00 -8.74
CA SER A 17 -4.36 -36.02 -9.81
C SER A 17 -5.65 -35.34 -10.30
N LYS A 18 -6.82 -35.85 -9.90
CA LYS A 18 -8.13 -35.26 -10.19
C LYS A 18 -8.54 -34.16 -9.20
N MET A 19 -7.75 -33.89 -8.18
CA MET A 19 -8.05 -32.76 -7.27
C MET A 19 -8.11 -31.44 -8.05
N HIS A 20 -9.01 -30.56 -7.63
CA HIS A 20 -9.24 -29.25 -8.28
C HIS A 20 -7.99 -28.36 -8.37
N ILE A 21 -6.99 -28.61 -7.55
CA ILE A 21 -5.71 -27.88 -7.52
C ILE A 21 -4.80 -28.25 -8.71
N PHE A 22 -4.97 -29.43 -9.30
CA PHE A 22 -4.18 -29.88 -10.46
C PHE A 22 -4.92 -29.52 -11.75
N ASN A 23 -4.66 -28.33 -12.27
CA ASN A 23 -5.30 -27.85 -13.48
C ASN A 23 -4.29 -27.18 -14.41
N ASN A 24 -3.73 -27.95 -15.33
CA ASN A 24 -2.73 -27.48 -16.30
C ASN A 24 -3.24 -26.35 -17.19
N GLN A 25 -4.55 -26.27 -17.45
CA GLN A 25 -5.14 -25.19 -18.28
C GLN A 25 -5.13 -23.83 -17.57
N LYS A 26 -4.99 -23.81 -16.23
CA LYS A 26 -4.91 -22.58 -15.44
C LYS A 26 -3.47 -22.16 -15.12
N VAL A 27 -2.49 -22.98 -15.46
CA VAL A 27 -1.07 -22.64 -15.32
C VAL A 27 -0.66 -21.84 -16.57
N SER A 28 -0.21 -20.60 -16.35
CA SER A 28 0.32 -19.76 -17.43
C SER A 28 1.85 -19.73 -17.36
N ASP A 29 2.40 -18.62 -16.94
CA ASP A 29 3.85 -18.38 -16.92
C ASP A 29 4.53 -18.92 -15.65
N HIS A 30 3.76 -19.07 -14.56
CA HIS A 30 4.29 -19.43 -13.24
C HIS A 30 3.41 -20.48 -12.57
N HIS A 31 4.05 -21.39 -11.82
CA HIS A 31 3.37 -22.29 -10.91
C HIS A 31 2.95 -21.58 -9.62
N ALA A 32 2.13 -22.22 -8.80
CA ALA A 32 1.74 -21.71 -7.49
C ALA A 32 2.95 -21.56 -6.55
N ILE A 33 2.87 -20.61 -5.63
CA ILE A 33 3.84 -20.47 -4.54
C ILE A 33 3.51 -21.52 -3.49
N ILE A 34 4.45 -22.42 -3.23
CA ILE A 34 4.34 -23.49 -2.24
C ILE A 34 5.58 -23.50 -1.35
N PRO A 35 5.49 -24.04 -0.11
CA PRO A 35 6.68 -24.28 0.70
C PRO A 35 7.63 -25.25 -0.02
N THR A 36 8.93 -25.01 0.09
CA THR A 36 9.96 -25.90 -0.45
C THR A 36 10.32 -27.02 0.54
N GLU A 37 11.12 -27.98 0.11
CA GLU A 37 11.65 -29.04 0.97
C GLU A 37 12.66 -28.55 2.02
N VAL A 38 13.18 -27.34 1.82
CA VAL A 38 14.12 -26.72 2.76
C VAL A 38 13.38 -26.29 4.01
N ARG A 39 13.79 -26.83 5.16
CA ARG A 39 13.23 -26.42 6.45
C ARG A 39 13.72 -25.01 6.80
N PRO A 40 12.81 -24.05 6.96
CA PRO A 40 13.21 -22.70 7.35
C PRO A 40 13.71 -22.69 8.80
N SER A 41 14.81 -21.99 9.04
CA SER A 41 15.22 -21.64 10.41
C SER A 41 14.29 -20.53 10.93
N ILE A 42 13.23 -20.92 11.62
CA ILE A 42 12.17 -19.99 12.10
C ILE A 42 12.75 -18.86 12.94
N GLU A 43 13.80 -19.13 13.72
CA GLU A 43 14.49 -18.17 14.57
C GLU A 43 15.23 -17.08 13.77
N GLN A 44 15.58 -17.34 12.52
CA GLN A 44 16.27 -16.40 11.63
C GLN A 44 15.30 -15.52 10.84
N LEU A 45 14.01 -15.87 10.82
CA LEU A 45 13.00 -15.09 10.11
C LEU A 45 12.58 -13.87 10.93
N SER A 46 12.49 -12.71 10.26
CA SER A 46 11.80 -11.57 10.84
C SER A 46 10.32 -11.89 11.08
N GLN A 47 9.66 -11.14 11.97
CA GLN A 47 8.22 -11.32 12.22
C GLN A 47 7.38 -11.24 10.94
N ARG A 48 7.76 -10.40 9.98
CA ARG A 48 7.05 -10.25 8.72
C ARG A 48 7.25 -11.47 7.82
N GLU A 49 8.48 -11.94 7.67
CA GLU A 49 8.80 -13.13 6.88
C GLU A 49 8.11 -14.37 7.45
N PHE A 50 8.14 -14.55 8.77
CA PHE A 50 7.43 -15.62 9.44
C PHE A 50 5.92 -15.58 9.16
N LYS A 51 5.27 -14.41 9.26
CA LYS A 51 3.84 -14.26 8.94
C LYS A 51 3.53 -14.64 7.50
N ILE A 52 4.36 -14.20 6.54
CA ILE A 52 4.17 -14.51 5.12
C ILE A 52 4.36 -16.01 4.89
N TYR A 53 5.40 -16.61 5.46
CA TYR A 53 5.62 -18.06 5.37
C TYR A 53 4.43 -18.85 5.90
N MET A 54 3.91 -18.47 7.06
CA MET A 54 2.74 -19.11 7.66
C MET A 54 1.50 -18.98 6.79
N LEU A 55 1.24 -17.80 6.20
CA LEU A 55 0.12 -17.61 5.28
C LEU A 55 0.23 -18.52 4.04
N ILE A 56 1.43 -18.69 3.50
CA ILE A 56 1.66 -19.57 2.34
C ILE A 56 1.46 -21.04 2.75
N ALA A 57 2.01 -21.45 3.89
CA ALA A 57 1.87 -22.81 4.40
C ALA A 57 0.39 -23.14 4.72
N GLU A 58 -0.33 -22.24 5.38
CA GLU A 58 -1.76 -22.40 5.63
C GLU A 58 -2.54 -22.53 4.33
N ARG A 59 -2.29 -21.65 3.36
CA ARG A 59 -2.98 -21.69 2.08
C ARG A 59 -2.69 -22.98 1.31
N PHE A 60 -1.48 -23.47 1.39
CA PHE A 60 -1.10 -24.76 0.81
C PHE A 60 -1.90 -25.90 1.43
N LEU A 61 -1.95 -25.97 2.78
CA LEU A 61 -2.73 -26.99 3.50
C LEU A 61 -4.23 -26.88 3.21
N GLU A 62 -4.79 -25.67 3.23
CA GLU A 62 -6.21 -25.44 2.89
C GLU A 62 -6.61 -26.04 1.54
N ASN A 63 -5.72 -25.96 0.54
CA ASN A 63 -5.99 -26.49 -0.80
C ASN A 63 -5.90 -28.02 -0.88
N LEU A 64 -5.18 -28.64 0.03
CA LEU A 64 -5.07 -30.12 0.11
C LEU A 64 -6.18 -30.74 0.95
N MET A 65 -6.82 -29.96 1.84
CA MET A 65 -7.89 -30.44 2.71
C MET A 65 -9.23 -30.56 1.99
N ASN A 66 -10.11 -31.35 2.59
CA ASN A 66 -11.49 -31.50 2.14
C ASN A 66 -12.23 -30.15 2.10
N PRO A 67 -13.22 -29.99 1.22
CA PRO A 67 -14.02 -28.76 1.14
C PRO A 67 -14.86 -28.56 2.40
N TYR A 68 -15.18 -27.28 2.69
CA TYR A 68 -16.17 -26.92 3.68
C TYR A 68 -17.58 -27.23 3.15
N LEU A 69 -18.28 -28.18 3.78
CA LEU A 69 -19.64 -28.56 3.43
C LEU A 69 -20.63 -28.00 4.45
N TYR A 70 -21.67 -27.36 3.96
CA TYR A 70 -22.72 -26.80 4.79
C TYR A 70 -24.08 -26.88 4.11
N GLU A 71 -25.11 -26.95 4.91
CA GLU A 71 -26.50 -26.75 4.48
C GLU A 71 -26.90 -25.30 4.70
N VAL A 72 -27.75 -24.76 3.84
CA VAL A 72 -28.35 -23.45 4.01
C VAL A 72 -29.80 -23.65 4.46
N LEU A 73 -30.07 -23.35 5.72
CA LEU A 73 -31.42 -23.26 6.22
C LEU A 73 -32.00 -21.88 5.87
N THR A 74 -33.10 -21.87 5.11
CA THR A 74 -33.83 -20.62 4.83
C THR A 74 -35.22 -20.75 5.43
N ILE A 75 -35.53 -19.85 6.35
CA ILE A 75 -36.83 -19.78 7.00
C ILE A 75 -37.55 -18.53 6.53
N HIS A 76 -38.75 -18.71 6.01
CA HIS A 76 -39.65 -17.64 5.65
C HIS A 76 -40.76 -17.56 6.73
N ALA A 77 -40.81 -16.44 7.43
CA ALA A 77 -41.85 -16.18 8.42
C ALA A 77 -42.75 -15.03 7.93
N GLN A 78 -44.03 -15.15 8.13
CA GLN A 78 -45.00 -14.13 7.77
C GLN A 78 -45.70 -13.60 9.04
N LEU A 79 -45.78 -12.28 9.12
CA LEU A 79 -46.57 -11.61 10.15
C LEU A 79 -47.47 -10.57 9.47
N LYS A 80 -48.76 -10.87 9.36
CA LYS A 80 -49.69 -10.09 8.52
C LYS A 80 -49.16 -9.98 7.08
N ASP A 81 -48.94 -8.73 6.60
CA ASP A 81 -48.47 -8.46 5.25
C ASP A 81 -46.91 -8.39 5.15
N TYR A 82 -46.21 -8.58 6.27
CA TYR A 82 -44.76 -8.51 6.31
C TYR A 82 -44.13 -9.89 6.22
N HIS A 83 -43.09 -9.99 5.37
CA HIS A 83 -42.29 -11.19 5.17
C HIS A 83 -40.91 -11.05 5.77
N PHE A 84 -40.53 -11.98 6.62
CA PHE A 84 -39.19 -12.06 7.24
C PHE A 84 -38.46 -13.26 6.69
N VAL A 85 -37.18 -13.11 6.43
CA VAL A 85 -36.34 -14.19 5.92
C VAL A 85 -35.12 -14.34 6.81
N LEU A 86 -34.92 -15.53 7.37
CA LEU A 86 -33.72 -15.92 8.06
C LEU A 86 -32.95 -16.91 7.20
N LYS A 87 -31.65 -16.66 7.00
CA LYS A 87 -30.74 -17.61 6.32
C LYS A 87 -29.58 -17.93 7.25
N GLU A 88 -29.38 -19.21 7.49
CA GLU A 88 -28.28 -19.71 8.32
C GLU A 88 -27.53 -20.82 7.61
N LYS A 89 -26.21 -20.85 7.81
CA LYS A 89 -25.36 -21.93 7.30
C LYS A 89 -25.05 -22.90 8.41
N ILE A 90 -25.51 -24.13 8.26
CA ILE A 90 -25.27 -25.22 9.19
C ILE A 90 -24.09 -26.04 8.70
N PRO A 91 -22.94 -25.98 9.37
CA PRO A 91 -21.77 -26.78 8.98
C PRO A 91 -22.05 -28.27 9.07
N LYS A 92 -21.73 -29.02 8.00
CA LYS A 92 -21.76 -30.49 8.01
C LYS A 92 -20.34 -31.05 8.09
N GLN A 93 -19.39 -30.41 7.44
CA GLN A 93 -17.98 -30.77 7.47
C GLN A 93 -17.15 -29.49 7.43
N LEU A 94 -16.30 -29.29 8.42
CA LEU A 94 -15.45 -28.09 8.49
C LEU A 94 -14.42 -28.04 7.36
N GLY A 95 -13.91 -29.18 6.92
CA GLY A 95 -12.91 -29.23 5.87
C GLY A 95 -11.73 -28.28 6.15
N TYR A 96 -11.30 -27.52 5.14
CA TYR A 96 -10.19 -26.58 5.26
C TYR A 96 -10.39 -25.49 6.32
N LYS A 97 -11.62 -25.19 6.71
CA LYS A 97 -11.90 -24.22 7.79
C LYS A 97 -11.43 -24.68 9.16
N ALA A 98 -11.28 -25.99 9.35
CA ALA A 98 -10.76 -26.53 10.61
C ALA A 98 -9.35 -26.00 10.97
N LEU A 99 -8.59 -25.48 10.00
CA LEU A 99 -7.28 -24.86 10.27
C LEU A 99 -7.37 -23.55 11.05
N LYS A 100 -8.47 -22.80 10.88
CA LYS A 100 -8.65 -21.44 11.43
C LYS A 100 -9.77 -21.35 12.45
N ASP A 101 -10.82 -22.10 12.25
CA ASP A 101 -12.02 -22.00 13.09
C ASP A 101 -11.98 -23.01 14.23
N GLN A 102 -11.65 -22.51 15.40
CA GLN A 102 -11.94 -23.15 16.68
C GLN A 102 -13.29 -22.67 17.25
N THR A 103 -14.00 -21.81 16.53
CA THR A 103 -15.23 -21.21 17.01
C THR A 103 -16.42 -22.13 16.74
N SER A 104 -17.03 -22.60 17.82
CA SER A 104 -18.38 -23.15 17.81
C SER A 104 -19.32 -22.19 17.08
N SER A 105 -19.72 -22.52 15.87
CA SER A 105 -20.86 -21.88 15.25
C SER A 105 -22.07 -22.04 16.19
N HIS A 106 -22.74 -20.95 16.54
CA HIS A 106 -24.04 -21.02 17.16
C HIS A 106 -24.99 -21.65 16.14
N THR A 107 -25.08 -22.97 16.16
CA THR A 107 -25.99 -23.69 15.30
C THR A 107 -27.37 -23.60 15.95
N LEU A 108 -28.36 -23.13 15.20
CA LEU A 108 -29.76 -23.22 15.65
C LEU A 108 -30.06 -24.68 15.95
N THR A 109 -30.28 -24.98 17.23
CA THR A 109 -30.58 -26.32 17.70
C THR A 109 -32.06 -26.69 17.52
N HIS A 110 -32.87 -25.74 17.02
CA HIS A 110 -34.31 -25.94 16.90
C HIS A 110 -34.69 -26.49 15.52
N SER A 111 -35.48 -27.51 15.49
CA SER A 111 -36.14 -27.98 14.27
C SER A 111 -37.40 -27.12 14.01
N PHE A 112 -37.41 -26.47 12.85
CA PHE A 112 -38.54 -25.67 12.38
C PHE A 112 -39.44 -26.55 11.51
N LYS A 113 -40.77 -26.39 11.66
CA LYS A 113 -41.76 -27.09 10.83
C LYS A 113 -42.56 -26.06 10.04
N GLU A 114 -42.93 -26.43 8.81
CA GLU A 114 -43.82 -25.61 7.99
C GLU A 114 -45.18 -25.40 8.71
N GLY A 115 -45.69 -24.17 8.70
CA GLY A 115 -46.92 -23.79 9.40
C GLY A 115 -46.77 -23.61 10.93
N GLN A 116 -45.55 -23.72 11.47
CA GLN A 116 -45.33 -23.52 12.89
C GLN A 116 -45.55 -22.07 13.29
N LEU A 117 -46.36 -21.87 14.34
CA LEU A 117 -46.65 -20.54 14.90
C LEU A 117 -45.62 -20.17 15.95
N PHE A 118 -45.13 -18.95 15.88
CA PHE A 118 -44.20 -18.37 16.85
C PHE A 118 -44.80 -17.15 17.52
N LYS A 119 -44.55 -16.99 18.82
CA LYS A 119 -44.88 -15.76 19.54
C LYS A 119 -43.81 -14.71 19.22
N VAL A 120 -44.21 -13.59 18.62
CA VAL A 120 -43.33 -12.47 18.38
C VAL A 120 -42.97 -11.81 19.71
N HIS A 121 -41.69 -11.74 20.02
CA HIS A 121 -41.18 -11.10 21.22
C HIS A 121 -40.90 -9.62 21.01
N ARG A 122 -40.26 -9.27 19.87
CA ARG A 122 -39.84 -7.91 19.55
C ARG A 122 -39.71 -7.75 18.05
N ILE A 123 -40.11 -6.60 17.55
CA ILE A 123 -39.84 -6.15 16.17
C ILE A 123 -39.10 -4.84 16.27
N GLU A 124 -38.00 -4.74 15.53
CA GLU A 124 -37.19 -3.53 15.46
C GLU A 124 -37.12 -3.04 14.00
N ILE A 125 -37.25 -1.75 13.84
CA ILE A 125 -37.01 -1.09 12.55
C ILE A 125 -35.63 -0.46 12.62
N HIS A 126 -34.74 -0.89 11.75
CA HIS A 126 -33.42 -0.31 11.60
C HIS A 126 -33.36 0.53 10.33
N GLU A 127 -33.17 1.82 10.50
CA GLU A 127 -32.93 2.72 9.37
C GLU A 127 -31.46 2.64 8.96
N HIS A 128 -31.22 2.44 7.67
CA HIS A 128 -29.89 2.38 7.12
C HIS A 128 -29.78 3.31 5.92
N GLU A 129 -28.69 4.01 5.86
CA GLU A 129 -28.32 4.81 4.68
C GLU A 129 -27.30 4.07 3.82
N THR A 130 -27.45 4.16 2.50
CA THR A 130 -26.46 3.67 1.57
C THR A 130 -25.18 4.47 1.71
N LYS A 131 -24.06 3.78 1.89
CA LYS A 131 -22.74 4.41 1.98
C LYS A 131 -22.04 4.33 0.63
N ALA A 132 -21.30 5.37 0.30
CA ALA A 132 -20.41 5.32 -0.85
C ALA A 132 -19.41 4.16 -0.72
N PRO A 133 -18.98 3.55 -1.84
CA PRO A 133 -17.94 2.53 -1.81
C PRO A 133 -16.68 3.04 -1.11
N GLU A 134 -16.00 2.18 -0.39
CA GLU A 134 -14.74 2.54 0.27
C GLU A 134 -13.64 2.78 -0.76
N TYR A 135 -12.71 3.68 -0.41
CA TYR A 135 -11.48 3.81 -1.19
C TYR A 135 -10.69 2.50 -1.20
N PHE A 136 -9.99 2.25 -2.29
CA PHE A 136 -9.10 1.09 -2.38
C PHE A 136 -8.00 1.14 -1.32
N ASN A 137 -7.65 -0.02 -0.79
CA ASN A 137 -6.35 -0.32 -0.21
C ASN A 137 -5.53 -1.15 -1.20
N GLU A 138 -4.28 -1.46 -0.89
CA GLU A 138 -3.42 -2.22 -1.82
C GLU A 138 -4.02 -3.58 -2.19
N GLY A 139 -4.57 -4.31 -1.21
CA GLY A 139 -5.19 -5.61 -1.47
C GLY A 139 -6.46 -5.53 -2.31
N SER A 140 -7.35 -4.56 -2.04
CA SER A 140 -8.57 -4.39 -2.81
C SER A 140 -8.29 -3.84 -4.22
N LEU A 141 -7.23 -3.04 -4.40
CA LEU A 141 -6.79 -2.59 -5.73
C LEU A 141 -6.22 -3.76 -6.55
N LEU A 142 -5.40 -4.62 -5.96
CA LEU A 142 -4.92 -5.85 -6.61
C LEU A 142 -6.08 -6.72 -7.07
N LYS A 143 -7.09 -6.90 -6.20
CA LYS A 143 -8.30 -7.66 -6.54
C LYS A 143 -9.12 -7.01 -7.66
N ALA A 144 -9.18 -5.68 -7.70
CA ALA A 144 -9.84 -4.95 -8.78
C ALA A 144 -9.09 -5.08 -10.11
N MET A 145 -7.74 -5.09 -10.09
CA MET A 145 -6.91 -5.35 -11.27
C MET A 145 -7.10 -6.79 -11.78
N GLU A 146 -7.28 -7.75 -10.89
CA GLU A 146 -7.57 -9.16 -11.25
C GLU A 146 -8.96 -9.32 -11.83
N ASN A 147 -9.94 -8.56 -11.33
CA ASN A 147 -11.34 -8.67 -11.73
C ASN A 147 -11.90 -7.31 -12.20
N PRO A 148 -11.33 -6.71 -13.25
CA PRO A 148 -11.71 -5.37 -13.70
C PRO A 148 -13.14 -5.29 -14.24
N GLN A 149 -13.75 -6.42 -14.60
CA GLN A 149 -15.14 -6.48 -15.10
C GLN A 149 -16.16 -5.92 -14.08
N ASN A 150 -15.83 -5.89 -12.80
CA ASN A 150 -16.70 -5.31 -11.77
C ASN A 150 -16.71 -3.77 -11.78
N HIS A 151 -15.81 -3.17 -12.56
CA HIS A 151 -15.57 -1.73 -12.63
C HIS A 151 -15.71 -1.17 -14.05
N ILE A 152 -16.13 -2.01 -15.00
CA ILE A 152 -16.37 -1.64 -16.40
C ILE A 152 -17.87 -1.43 -16.60
N ASP A 153 -18.22 -0.42 -17.39
CA ASP A 153 -19.61 -0.13 -17.72
C ASP A 153 -20.31 -1.32 -18.39
N LEU A 154 -21.55 -1.56 -18.05
CA LEU A 154 -22.32 -2.75 -18.46
C LEU A 154 -22.44 -2.93 -19.97
N ASN A 155 -22.23 -1.86 -20.77
CA ASN A 155 -22.25 -1.90 -22.22
C ASN A 155 -21.10 -2.70 -22.84
N ASP A 156 -20.02 -2.94 -22.09
CA ASP A 156 -18.79 -3.60 -22.55
C ASP A 156 -18.64 -5.06 -22.07
N LYS A 157 -19.75 -5.76 -21.88
CA LYS A 157 -19.77 -7.15 -21.36
C LYS A 157 -18.88 -8.12 -22.13
N LYS A 158 -18.70 -7.91 -23.45
CA LYS A 158 -17.81 -8.75 -24.27
C LYS A 158 -16.37 -8.67 -23.77
N TYR A 159 -15.87 -7.47 -23.55
CA TYR A 159 -14.50 -7.26 -23.08
C TYR A 159 -14.29 -7.66 -21.62
N ALA A 160 -15.34 -7.57 -20.80
CA ALA A 160 -15.31 -8.07 -19.43
C ALA A 160 -15.00 -9.58 -19.37
N LYS A 161 -15.57 -10.38 -20.29
CA LYS A 161 -15.24 -11.81 -20.37
C LYS A 161 -13.79 -12.04 -20.80
N THR A 162 -13.31 -11.29 -21.80
CA THR A 162 -11.93 -11.41 -22.28
C THR A 162 -10.94 -11.08 -21.16
N LEU A 163 -11.14 -9.97 -20.45
CA LEU A 163 -10.28 -9.60 -19.30
C LEU A 163 -10.27 -10.65 -18.19
N LYS A 164 -11.42 -11.27 -17.92
CA LYS A 164 -11.48 -12.37 -16.95
C LYS A 164 -10.67 -13.59 -17.41
N HIS A 165 -10.68 -13.90 -18.71
CA HIS A 165 -9.93 -15.03 -19.26
C HIS A 165 -8.42 -14.76 -19.33
N SER A 166 -8.01 -13.52 -19.60
CA SER A 166 -6.60 -13.12 -19.61
C SER A 166 -6.01 -12.86 -18.23
N GLY A 167 -6.80 -13.01 -17.16
CA GLY A 167 -6.34 -12.80 -15.79
C GLY A 167 -6.39 -11.33 -15.32
N GLY A 168 -7.08 -10.43 -16.04
CA GLY A 168 -7.30 -9.05 -15.65
C GLY A 168 -6.29 -8.06 -16.23
N ILE A 169 -6.01 -6.98 -15.50
CA ILE A 169 -5.03 -5.96 -15.87
C ILE A 169 -3.69 -6.30 -15.25
N GLY A 170 -2.67 -6.49 -16.07
CA GLY A 170 -1.35 -6.95 -15.65
C GLY A 170 -1.35 -8.40 -15.18
N THR A 171 -0.19 -9.03 -15.19
CA THR A 171 0.01 -10.37 -14.66
C THR A 171 0.13 -10.36 -13.14
N VAL A 172 0.01 -11.50 -12.48
CA VAL A 172 0.20 -11.63 -11.02
C VAL A 172 1.55 -11.05 -10.59
N ALA A 173 2.61 -11.30 -11.38
CA ALA A 173 3.96 -10.83 -11.09
C ALA A 173 4.14 -9.31 -11.26
N THR A 174 3.38 -8.68 -12.16
CA THR A 174 3.62 -7.26 -12.54
C THR A 174 2.71 -6.26 -11.83
N ARG A 175 1.58 -6.70 -11.23
CA ARG A 175 0.61 -5.79 -10.60
C ARG A 175 1.21 -4.98 -9.46
N ALA A 176 2.03 -5.62 -8.61
CA ALA A 176 2.68 -4.93 -7.49
C ALA A 176 3.60 -3.83 -8.00
N ASP A 177 4.42 -4.10 -9.00
CA ASP A 177 5.34 -3.14 -9.62
C ASP A 177 4.60 -1.98 -10.30
N ILE A 178 3.44 -2.25 -10.92
CA ILE A 178 2.59 -1.21 -11.51
C ILE A 178 2.09 -0.25 -10.42
N ILE A 179 1.58 -0.78 -9.31
CA ILE A 179 1.09 0.02 -8.18
C ILE A 179 2.24 0.83 -7.59
N GLU A 180 3.39 0.21 -7.35
CA GLU A 180 4.59 0.90 -6.84
C GLU A 180 5.04 2.03 -7.77
N LYS A 181 5.06 1.79 -9.08
CA LYS A 181 5.34 2.84 -10.09
C LYS A 181 4.40 4.02 -9.97
N LEU A 182 3.10 3.78 -9.78
CA LEU A 182 2.11 4.85 -9.64
C LEU A 182 2.36 5.69 -8.37
N PHE A 183 2.75 5.07 -7.26
CA PHE A 183 3.17 5.77 -6.05
C PHE A 183 4.48 6.55 -6.27
N ASN A 184 5.48 5.94 -6.88
CA ASN A 184 6.78 6.57 -7.18
C ASN A 184 6.65 7.76 -8.12
N MET A 185 5.70 7.72 -9.05
CA MET A 185 5.36 8.84 -9.93
C MET A 185 4.55 9.93 -9.22
N ASN A 186 4.12 9.73 -7.97
CA ASN A 186 3.16 10.56 -7.25
C ASN A 186 1.81 10.70 -8.00
N ALA A 187 1.39 9.69 -8.73
CA ALA A 187 0.04 9.62 -9.30
C ALA A 187 -0.97 9.12 -8.27
N LEU A 188 -0.52 8.28 -7.33
CA LEU A 188 -1.26 7.81 -6.18
C LEU A 188 -0.60 8.26 -4.88
N GLU A 189 -1.41 8.40 -3.83
CA GLU A 189 -0.95 8.60 -2.44
C GLU A 189 -1.71 7.66 -1.51
N SER A 190 -1.07 7.24 -0.42
CA SER A 190 -1.72 6.49 0.65
C SER A 190 -1.97 7.41 1.84
N ARG A 191 -3.22 7.46 2.32
CA ARG A 191 -3.64 8.17 3.54
C ARG A 191 -4.48 7.23 4.39
N ASP A 192 -4.05 6.96 5.60
CA ASP A 192 -4.75 6.07 6.55
C ASP A 192 -5.05 4.68 5.96
N GLY A 193 -4.09 4.11 5.21
CA GLY A 193 -4.23 2.83 4.54
C GLY A 193 -5.16 2.82 3.31
N LYS A 194 -5.73 3.98 2.93
CA LYS A 194 -6.58 4.16 1.76
C LYS A 194 -5.81 4.82 0.62
N ILE A 195 -5.95 4.28 -0.58
CA ILE A 195 -5.31 4.80 -1.79
C ILE A 195 -6.18 5.88 -2.41
N LYS A 196 -5.58 7.02 -2.68
CA LYS A 196 -6.23 8.15 -3.36
C LYS A 196 -5.43 8.58 -4.57
N VAL A 197 -6.15 8.97 -5.62
CA VAL A 197 -5.54 9.59 -6.80
C VAL A 197 -5.15 11.02 -6.46
N THR A 198 -3.91 11.38 -6.72
CA THR A 198 -3.41 12.74 -6.53
C THR A 198 -3.91 13.67 -7.64
N SER A 199 -3.78 14.98 -7.46
CA SER A 199 -4.05 15.93 -8.55
C SER A 199 -3.20 15.63 -9.80
N LYS A 200 -1.94 15.28 -9.61
CA LYS A 200 -1.08 14.82 -10.72
C LYS A 200 -1.66 13.60 -11.43
N GLY A 201 -2.13 12.59 -10.67
CA GLY A 201 -2.75 11.40 -11.25
C GLY A 201 -4.02 11.74 -12.04
N LYS A 202 -4.88 12.60 -11.51
CA LYS A 202 -6.08 13.07 -12.22
C LYS A 202 -5.73 13.77 -13.53
N GLN A 203 -4.78 14.72 -13.49
CA GLN A 203 -4.34 15.42 -14.70
C GLN A 203 -3.72 14.47 -15.74
N ILE A 204 -2.96 13.46 -15.33
CA ILE A 204 -2.44 12.44 -16.26
C ILE A 204 -3.59 11.73 -16.97
N LEU A 205 -4.65 11.36 -16.24
CA LEU A 205 -5.84 10.74 -16.84
C LEU A 205 -6.57 11.69 -17.79
N GLU A 206 -6.80 12.94 -17.38
CA GLU A 206 -7.49 13.97 -18.17
C GLU A 206 -6.73 14.34 -19.46
N LEU A 207 -5.39 14.38 -19.39
CA LEU A 207 -4.53 14.69 -20.54
C LEU A 207 -4.27 13.48 -21.44
N SER A 208 -4.56 12.27 -20.97
CA SER A 208 -4.39 11.05 -21.76
C SER A 208 -5.58 10.82 -22.68
N PRO A 209 -5.35 10.41 -23.92
CA PRO A 209 -6.44 9.95 -24.80
C PRO A 209 -7.30 8.89 -24.14
N SER A 210 -8.61 8.96 -24.34
CA SER A 210 -9.59 8.04 -23.72
C SER A 210 -9.31 6.57 -24.05
N GLU A 211 -8.72 6.30 -25.20
CA GLU A 211 -8.31 4.96 -25.60
C GLU A 211 -7.27 4.33 -24.64
N LEU A 212 -6.40 5.16 -24.04
CA LEU A 212 -5.39 4.70 -23.06
C LEU A 212 -5.91 4.58 -21.63
N THR A 213 -7.02 5.24 -21.31
CA THR A 213 -7.57 5.25 -19.95
C THR A 213 -8.62 4.18 -19.72
N SER A 214 -8.99 3.44 -20.78
CA SER A 214 -9.98 2.35 -20.74
C SER A 214 -9.32 0.98 -20.67
N PRO A 215 -9.78 0.07 -19.81
CA PRO A 215 -9.33 -1.31 -19.80
C PRO A 215 -9.72 -2.10 -21.08
N ILE A 216 -10.61 -1.55 -21.92
CA ILE A 216 -11.04 -2.16 -23.17
C ILE A 216 -9.86 -2.36 -24.12
N LEU A 217 -8.93 -1.43 -24.19
CA LEU A 217 -7.72 -1.57 -25.00
C LEU A 217 -6.92 -2.81 -24.62
N THR A 218 -6.73 -3.02 -23.32
CA THR A 218 -6.06 -4.24 -22.82
C THR A 218 -6.82 -5.48 -23.26
N ALA A 219 -8.16 -5.52 -23.10
CA ALA A 219 -8.98 -6.63 -23.52
C ALA A 219 -8.84 -6.94 -25.02
N GLN A 220 -8.84 -5.91 -25.86
CA GLN A 220 -8.69 -6.07 -27.32
C GLN A 220 -7.33 -6.63 -27.71
N TRP A 221 -6.27 -6.21 -27.04
CA TRP A 221 -4.93 -6.72 -27.30
C TRP A 221 -4.76 -8.15 -26.81
N GLU A 222 -5.27 -8.47 -25.62
CA GLU A 222 -5.26 -9.83 -25.08
C GLU A 222 -6.07 -10.79 -25.97
N GLU A 223 -7.23 -10.38 -26.50
CA GLU A 223 -7.99 -11.19 -27.47
C GLU A 223 -7.15 -11.51 -28.70
N LYS A 224 -6.42 -10.53 -29.26
CA LYS A 224 -5.55 -10.74 -30.41
C LYS A 224 -4.35 -11.63 -30.10
N LEU A 225 -3.75 -11.47 -28.92
CA LEU A 225 -2.63 -12.31 -28.46
C LEU A 225 -3.07 -13.76 -28.32
N MET A 226 -4.25 -14.03 -27.74
CA MET A 226 -4.83 -15.37 -27.69
C MET A 226 -5.13 -15.96 -29.07
N LEU A 227 -5.51 -15.12 -30.04
CA LEU A 227 -5.72 -15.58 -31.43
C LEU A 227 -4.40 -15.88 -32.13
N ILE A 228 -3.33 -15.16 -31.83
CA ILE A 228 -1.97 -15.45 -32.33
C ILE A 228 -1.48 -16.78 -31.78
N GLU A 229 -1.63 -17.02 -30.49
CA GLU A 229 -1.29 -18.28 -29.84
C GLU A 229 -1.98 -19.48 -30.50
N LYS A 230 -3.25 -19.30 -30.87
CA LYS A 230 -4.05 -20.32 -31.57
C LYS A 230 -3.78 -20.40 -33.10
N GLY A 231 -2.81 -19.63 -33.62
CA GLY A 231 -2.51 -19.57 -35.07
C GLY A 231 -3.61 -18.93 -35.93
N LYS A 232 -4.59 -18.23 -35.30
CA LYS A 232 -5.75 -17.63 -36.00
C LYS A 232 -5.57 -16.14 -36.32
N TYR A 233 -4.47 -15.54 -35.90
CA TYR A 233 -4.15 -14.13 -36.17
C TYR A 233 -2.64 -13.98 -36.46
N ASN A 234 -2.30 -13.10 -37.40
CA ASN A 234 -0.91 -12.89 -37.80
C ASN A 234 -0.20 -11.94 -36.85
N SER A 235 0.95 -12.37 -36.27
CA SER A 235 1.75 -11.60 -35.34
C SER A 235 2.33 -10.32 -35.93
N GLN A 236 2.79 -10.35 -37.19
CA GLN A 236 3.33 -9.17 -37.87
C GLN A 236 2.27 -8.10 -38.08
N LYS A 237 1.03 -8.53 -38.45
CA LYS A 237 -0.10 -7.63 -38.56
C LYS A 237 -0.42 -6.96 -37.20
N PHE A 238 -0.40 -7.73 -36.12
CA PHE A 238 -0.61 -7.21 -34.78
C PHE A 238 0.45 -6.14 -34.40
N ILE A 239 1.72 -6.43 -34.65
CA ILE A 239 2.82 -5.48 -34.40
C ILE A 239 2.61 -4.18 -35.21
N GLN A 240 2.21 -4.28 -36.47
CA GLN A 240 1.95 -3.10 -37.29
C GLN A 240 0.76 -2.28 -36.78
N GLU A 241 -0.31 -2.94 -36.34
CA GLU A 241 -1.45 -2.27 -35.71
C GLU A 241 -1.05 -1.52 -34.42
N MET A 242 -0.23 -2.15 -33.57
CA MET A 242 0.30 -1.49 -32.36
C MET A 242 1.16 -0.26 -32.70
N LYS A 243 2.02 -0.36 -33.72
CA LYS A 243 2.83 0.79 -34.18
C LYS A 243 1.95 1.92 -34.67
N ASN A 244 0.95 1.62 -35.50
CA ASN A 244 0.01 2.60 -36.04
C ASN A 244 -0.82 3.26 -34.93
N PHE A 245 -1.29 2.46 -33.98
CA PHE A 245 -2.01 2.96 -32.79
C PHE A 245 -1.12 3.92 -31.98
N THR A 246 0.11 3.51 -31.69
CA THR A 246 1.08 4.33 -30.94
C THR A 246 1.33 5.66 -31.64
N PHE A 247 1.55 5.63 -32.95
CA PHE A 247 1.77 6.84 -33.76
C PHE A 247 0.55 7.78 -33.71
N LYS A 248 -0.65 7.23 -33.85
CA LYS A 248 -1.91 7.99 -33.74
C LYS A 248 -2.05 8.66 -32.37
N VAL A 249 -1.82 7.91 -31.30
CA VAL A 249 -1.93 8.39 -29.92
C VAL A 249 -0.90 9.51 -29.62
N VAL A 250 0.35 9.28 -30.03
CA VAL A 250 1.43 10.30 -29.87
C VAL A 250 1.09 11.59 -30.59
N ASN A 251 0.58 11.51 -31.84
CA ASN A 251 0.16 12.69 -32.57
C ASN A 251 -1.02 13.40 -31.93
N LYS A 252 -2.02 12.64 -31.42
CA LYS A 252 -3.16 13.21 -30.68
C LYS A 252 -2.71 13.97 -29.43
N ILE A 253 -1.73 13.43 -28.69
CA ILE A 253 -1.16 14.12 -27.51
C ILE A 253 -0.37 15.38 -27.95
N LYS A 254 0.44 15.30 -29.00
CA LYS A 254 1.23 16.44 -29.50
C LYS A 254 0.36 17.60 -30.00
N SER A 255 -0.76 17.29 -30.62
CA SER A 255 -1.72 18.30 -31.15
C SER A 255 -2.67 18.85 -30.08
N SER A 256 -2.67 18.28 -28.88
CA SER A 256 -3.53 18.75 -27.80
C SER A 256 -3.04 20.10 -27.27
N GLU A 257 -3.95 21.06 -27.12
CA GLU A 257 -3.69 22.35 -26.49
C GLU A 257 -3.67 22.27 -24.95
N GLN A 258 -4.15 21.18 -24.40
CA GLN A 258 -4.18 20.94 -22.96
C GLN A 258 -2.76 20.80 -22.40
N LYS A 259 -2.48 21.49 -21.31
CA LYS A 259 -1.17 21.48 -20.65
C LYS A 259 -1.30 21.07 -19.19
N TYR A 260 -0.33 20.34 -18.72
CA TYR A 260 -0.22 20.00 -17.31
C TYR A 260 -0.07 21.26 -16.45
N LYS A 261 -0.89 21.40 -15.42
CA LYS A 261 -0.84 22.51 -14.46
C LYS A 261 -0.29 22.02 -13.14
N HIS A 262 0.77 22.64 -12.66
CA HIS A 262 1.34 22.31 -11.36
C HIS A 262 0.48 22.84 -10.21
N ASP A 263 -0.01 21.99 -9.32
CA ASP A 263 -0.84 22.40 -8.16
C ASP A 263 -0.09 23.29 -7.17
N ASN A 264 1.21 23.18 -7.16
CA ASN A 264 2.12 23.94 -6.30
C ASN A 264 2.76 25.13 -7.03
N LEU A 265 2.15 25.56 -8.13
CA LEU A 265 2.52 26.79 -8.82
C LEU A 265 2.23 27.98 -7.88
N THR A 266 3.17 28.91 -7.81
CA THR A 266 3.06 30.12 -7.01
C THR A 266 2.92 31.32 -7.92
N THR A 267 2.50 32.44 -7.35
CA THR A 267 2.47 33.76 -8.05
C THR A 267 3.88 34.38 -8.14
N THR A 268 4.91 33.73 -7.60
CA THR A 268 6.28 34.27 -7.68
C THR A 268 6.87 33.99 -9.05
N GLU A 269 7.30 35.05 -9.72
CA GLU A 269 7.95 34.95 -11.01
C GLU A 269 9.43 34.55 -10.87
N CYS A 270 9.91 33.81 -11.85
CA CYS A 270 11.32 33.43 -11.97
C CYS A 270 12.14 34.66 -12.39
N PRO A 271 13.17 35.04 -11.63
CA PRO A 271 13.98 36.22 -11.97
C PRO A 271 14.78 36.06 -13.27
N THR A 272 14.90 34.84 -13.80
CA THR A 272 15.68 34.55 -15.02
C THR A 272 14.82 34.52 -16.28
N CYS A 273 13.57 34.01 -16.22
CA CYS A 273 12.75 33.82 -17.43
C CYS A 273 11.31 34.33 -17.29
N GLY A 274 10.93 34.97 -16.19
CA GLY A 274 9.60 35.56 -15.96
C GLY A 274 8.48 34.53 -15.71
N LYS A 275 8.68 33.24 -15.94
CA LYS A 275 7.66 32.21 -15.70
C LYS A 275 7.45 31.99 -14.21
N PHE A 276 6.25 31.59 -13.81
CA PHE A 276 5.95 31.31 -12.41
C PHE A 276 6.78 30.16 -11.84
N MET A 277 7.06 30.22 -10.54
CA MET A 277 7.86 29.22 -9.83
C MET A 277 6.96 28.23 -9.07
N ILE A 278 7.43 27.00 -8.97
CA ILE A 278 6.78 25.88 -8.31
C ILE A 278 7.36 25.71 -6.91
N LYS A 279 6.50 25.63 -5.91
CA LYS A 279 6.90 25.39 -4.52
C LYS A 279 7.11 23.89 -4.28
N VAL A 280 8.36 23.49 -3.99
CA VAL A 280 8.76 22.08 -3.81
C VAL A 280 9.21 21.84 -2.39
N LYS A 281 8.72 20.75 -1.76
CA LYS A 281 9.24 20.25 -0.49
C LYS A 281 10.48 19.40 -0.75
N THR A 282 11.54 19.62 0.02
CA THR A 282 12.77 18.83 -0.02
C THR A 282 13.10 18.26 1.36
N LYS A 283 14.05 17.33 1.44
CA LYS A 283 14.53 16.82 2.74
C LYS A 283 14.99 17.94 3.67
N ASN A 284 15.55 19.02 3.11
CA ASN A 284 16.16 20.13 3.84
C ASN A 284 15.23 21.35 4.02
N GLY A 285 13.97 21.29 3.56
CA GLY A 285 13.03 22.41 3.68
C GLY A 285 12.13 22.57 2.46
N GLN A 286 11.84 23.81 2.09
CA GLN A 286 11.04 24.15 0.90
C GLN A 286 11.82 25.11 0.00
N MET A 287 11.65 24.94 -1.31
CA MET A 287 12.23 25.81 -2.31
C MET A 287 11.23 26.14 -3.42
N LEU A 288 11.46 27.25 -4.08
CA LEU A 288 10.86 27.58 -5.37
C LEU A 288 11.78 27.06 -6.47
N VAL A 289 11.20 26.42 -7.48
CA VAL A 289 11.88 25.95 -8.68
C VAL A 289 11.14 26.52 -9.87
N CYS A 290 11.85 27.01 -10.89
CA CYS A 290 11.19 27.47 -12.09
C CYS A 290 10.38 26.34 -12.74
N GLN A 291 9.16 26.66 -13.20
CA GLN A 291 8.33 25.69 -13.93
C GLN A 291 8.94 25.24 -15.26
N ASP A 292 9.84 26.04 -15.82
CA ASP A 292 10.57 25.68 -17.05
C ASP A 292 11.79 24.80 -16.72
N PRO A 293 11.80 23.53 -17.16
CA PRO A 293 12.93 22.61 -16.89
C PRO A 293 14.26 23.12 -17.47
N LYS A 294 14.22 23.94 -18.54
CA LYS A 294 15.42 24.49 -19.18
C LYS A 294 16.04 25.63 -18.36
N CYS A 295 15.22 26.36 -17.59
CA CYS A 295 15.69 27.52 -16.83
C CYS A 295 16.54 27.17 -15.60
N LYS A 296 16.33 26.02 -14.98
CA LYS A 296 17.07 25.48 -13.80
C LYS A 296 17.13 26.42 -12.57
N THR A 297 16.46 27.56 -12.55
CA THR A 297 16.48 28.53 -11.45
C THR A 297 15.79 27.95 -10.21
N LYS A 298 16.44 28.05 -9.05
CA LYS A 298 15.97 27.58 -7.74
C LYS A 298 16.16 28.63 -6.66
N LYS A 299 15.17 28.82 -5.77
CA LYS A 299 15.22 29.76 -4.64
C LYS A 299 14.75 29.06 -3.37
N ASN A 300 15.59 28.98 -2.35
CA ASN A 300 15.20 28.42 -1.05
C ASN A 300 14.23 29.38 -0.36
N ILE A 301 13.10 28.86 0.14
CA ILE A 301 12.10 29.62 0.94
C ILE A 301 12.36 29.36 2.42
N GLN A 302 12.57 28.07 2.78
CA GLN A 302 12.83 27.67 4.15
C GLN A 302 13.83 26.52 4.16
N ARG A 303 14.65 26.46 5.24
CA ARG A 303 15.64 25.41 5.46
C ARG A 303 15.57 24.89 6.90
N LYS A 304 15.51 23.59 7.07
CA LYS A 304 15.69 22.96 8.39
C LYS A 304 17.10 23.20 8.88
N THR A 305 17.26 23.60 10.13
CA THR A 305 18.57 23.89 10.74
C THR A 305 18.82 22.95 11.92
N ASN A 306 20.06 22.91 12.38
CA ASN A 306 20.42 22.24 13.62
C ASN A 306 20.25 23.15 14.86
N ALA A 307 19.87 24.41 14.64
CA ALA A 307 19.58 25.34 15.72
C ALA A 307 18.41 24.84 16.57
N ARG A 308 18.58 24.82 17.88
CA ARG A 308 17.56 24.36 18.82
C ARG A 308 16.83 25.54 19.44
N CYS A 309 15.53 25.43 19.54
CA CYS A 309 14.67 26.40 20.21
C CYS A 309 15.04 26.53 21.69
N PRO A 310 15.14 27.75 22.23
CA PRO A 310 15.41 27.95 23.66
C PRO A 310 14.30 27.38 24.55
N ASN A 311 13.05 27.46 24.11
CA ASN A 311 11.89 27.06 24.91
C ASN A 311 11.67 25.54 24.90
N CYS A 312 11.54 24.90 23.69
CA CYS A 312 11.16 23.50 23.61
C CYS A 312 12.28 22.56 23.12
N LYS A 313 13.49 23.06 22.88
CA LYS A 313 14.69 22.31 22.43
C LYS A 313 14.56 21.63 21.06
N LYS A 314 13.43 21.71 20.37
CA LYS A 314 13.24 21.17 19.02
C LYS A 314 14.04 21.98 18.00
N LYS A 315 14.36 21.36 16.86
CA LYS A 315 15.05 22.00 15.74
C LYS A 315 14.20 23.11 15.14
N MET A 316 14.82 24.24 14.84
CA MET A 316 14.17 25.42 14.24
C MET A 316 14.34 25.41 12.72
N THR A 317 13.39 26.02 12.03
CA THR A 317 13.40 26.20 10.59
C THR A 317 13.74 27.65 10.24
N LEU A 318 14.71 27.85 9.35
CA LEU A 318 15.13 29.18 8.87
C LEU A 318 14.28 29.57 7.65
N PHE A 319 13.69 30.75 7.70
CA PHE A 319 12.95 31.40 6.63
C PHE A 319 13.69 32.62 6.14
N GLY A 320 13.72 32.84 4.83
CA GLY A 320 14.43 33.96 4.23
C GLY A 320 15.92 33.76 4.08
N LYS A 321 16.65 34.84 3.76
CA LYS A 321 18.09 34.87 3.55
C LYS A 321 18.72 36.13 4.14
N GLY A 322 19.99 36.06 4.51
CA GLY A 322 20.77 37.22 4.98
C GLY A 322 20.25 37.75 6.31
N LYS A 323 20.34 39.08 6.50
CA LYS A 323 19.99 39.73 7.78
C LYS A 323 18.50 39.65 8.14
N GLU A 324 17.61 39.47 7.14
CA GLU A 324 16.18 39.32 7.32
C GLU A 324 15.74 37.87 7.59
N ALA A 325 16.68 36.94 7.69
CA ALA A 325 16.39 35.56 7.96
C ALA A 325 15.83 35.37 9.38
N VAL A 326 14.74 34.61 9.51
CA VAL A 326 14.03 34.37 10.77
C VAL A 326 13.98 32.86 11.07
N TYR A 327 14.42 32.48 12.25
CA TYR A 327 14.24 31.14 12.77
C TYR A 327 12.88 30.99 13.42
N ARG A 328 12.13 29.97 13.03
CA ARG A 328 10.82 29.65 13.62
C ARG A 328 10.80 28.25 14.15
N CYS A 329 10.20 28.08 15.32
CA CYS A 329 9.98 26.79 15.95
C CYS A 329 8.50 26.39 15.89
N VAL A 330 8.24 25.09 15.94
CA VAL A 330 6.87 24.53 15.99
C VAL A 330 6.09 24.94 17.24
N CYS A 331 6.79 25.39 18.33
CA CYS A 331 6.15 25.90 19.53
C CYS A 331 5.76 27.39 19.44
N GLY A 332 5.91 28.03 18.26
CA GLY A 332 5.62 29.44 18.05
C GLY A 332 6.78 30.41 18.28
N HIS A 333 7.87 29.95 18.93
CA HIS A 333 9.03 30.81 19.19
C HIS A 333 9.72 31.21 17.87
N THR A 334 10.09 32.50 17.77
CA THR A 334 10.77 33.08 16.61
C THR A 334 12.01 33.85 17.05
N GLU A 335 13.08 33.79 16.28
CA GLU A 335 14.33 34.54 16.47
C GLU A 335 14.84 35.05 15.12
N THR A 336 15.35 36.29 15.10
CA THR A 336 16.12 36.78 13.94
C THR A 336 17.51 36.14 13.90
N GLN A 337 18.20 36.25 12.73
CA GLN A 337 19.57 35.75 12.61
C GLN A 337 20.49 36.40 13.68
N SER A 338 20.35 37.70 13.91
CA SER A 338 21.16 38.43 14.89
C SER A 338 20.92 37.98 16.32
N GLN A 339 19.66 37.73 16.69
CA GLN A 339 19.30 37.20 18.02
C GLN A 339 19.85 35.78 18.21
N MET A 340 19.77 34.97 17.18
CA MET A 340 20.32 33.62 17.19
C MET A 340 21.84 33.63 17.37
N ASP A 341 22.54 34.48 16.63
CA ASP A 341 24.00 34.62 16.70
C ASP A 341 24.44 35.13 18.08
N LYS A 342 23.73 36.11 18.66
CA LYS A 342 23.95 36.59 20.00
C LYS A 342 23.80 35.45 21.04
N ARG A 343 22.69 34.74 20.97
CA ARG A 343 22.42 33.59 21.89
C ARG A 343 23.46 32.48 21.75
N MET A 344 24.01 32.26 20.58
CA MET A 344 25.05 31.24 20.37
C MET A 344 26.38 31.70 20.91
N ARG A 345 26.74 33.01 20.81
CA ARG A 345 27.96 33.59 21.41
C ARG A 345 27.88 33.53 22.92
N ASP A 346 26.75 33.90 23.50
CA ASP A 346 26.56 33.88 24.97
C ASP A 346 26.71 32.44 25.54
N LYS A 347 26.27 31.44 24.78
CA LYS A 347 26.47 30.03 25.12
C LYS A 347 27.92 29.55 24.97
N THR A 348 28.70 30.13 24.09
CA THR A 348 30.11 29.78 23.93
C THR A 348 30.98 30.48 24.97
N ASN A 349 30.65 31.70 25.37
CA ASN A 349 31.37 32.43 26.42
C ASN A 349 31.22 31.79 27.81
N GLY A 350 30.19 30.95 28.03
CA GLY A 350 30.01 30.19 29.28
C GLY A 350 30.61 28.77 29.26
N LYS A 351 31.25 28.34 28.18
CA LYS A 351 31.89 27.02 28.10
C LYS A 351 33.40 27.18 28.17
N VAL A 352 33.99 26.68 29.27
CA VAL A 352 35.42 26.48 29.39
C VAL A 352 35.97 25.78 28.14
N SER A 353 36.97 26.37 27.50
CA SER A 353 37.53 25.81 26.29
C SER A 353 38.15 24.44 26.58
N ARG A 354 38.15 23.53 25.56
CA ARG A 354 38.82 22.22 25.68
C ARG A 354 40.28 22.34 26.13
N LYS A 355 40.96 23.45 25.80
CA LYS A 355 42.32 23.78 26.27
C LYS A 355 42.37 24.12 27.76
N GLU A 356 41.38 24.84 28.27
CA GLU A 356 41.27 25.15 29.70
C GLU A 356 40.85 23.90 30.50
N MET A 357 39.93 23.09 29.99
CA MET A 357 39.59 21.80 30.61
C MET A 357 40.81 20.85 30.67
N LYS A 358 41.68 20.82 29.64
CA LYS A 358 42.94 20.06 29.70
C LYS A 358 43.91 20.57 30.76
N LYS A 359 43.94 21.88 31.12
CA LYS A 359 44.73 22.40 32.19
C LYS A 359 44.28 21.92 33.59
N TYR A 360 42.97 21.64 33.73
CA TYR A 360 42.41 21.09 34.97
C TYR A 360 42.50 19.56 35.05
N ILE A 361 42.46 18.86 33.91
CA ILE A 361 42.60 17.40 33.86
C ILE A 361 44.07 16.96 34.00
N ASN A 362 45.04 17.82 33.65
CA ASN A 362 46.48 17.51 33.76
C ASN A 362 47.11 17.88 35.14
N LYS A 363 46.36 18.40 36.11
CA LYS A 363 46.76 18.35 37.52
C LYS A 363 46.42 16.97 38.04
N LYS A 364 47.34 16.01 37.86
CA LYS A 364 47.41 14.81 38.65
C LYS A 364 47.72 15.23 40.10
N GLU A 365 46.71 15.40 40.91
CA GLU A 365 46.83 15.11 42.33
C GLU A 365 46.76 13.59 42.43
N GLU A 366 47.85 13.00 42.89
CA GLU A 366 47.89 11.64 43.36
C GLU A 366 46.91 11.49 44.52
N ILE A 367 45.69 11.07 44.18
CA ILE A 367 44.76 10.53 45.18
C ILE A 367 45.02 9.03 45.20
N ASP A 368 46.01 8.68 46.04
CA ASP A 368 46.35 7.31 46.41
C ASP A 368 45.36 6.81 47.45
N ASN A 369 44.10 6.62 47.09
CA ASN A 369 43.12 5.83 47.86
C ASN A 369 41.90 5.58 46.99
N ASN A 370 41.99 4.53 46.17
CA ASN A 370 40.83 4.02 45.46
C ASN A 370 40.46 2.63 46.03
N PRO A 371 39.40 2.54 46.86
CA PRO A 371 38.99 1.26 47.49
C PRO A 371 38.61 0.15 46.46
N PHE A 372 38.33 0.54 45.21
CA PHE A 372 38.03 -0.41 44.16
C PHE A 372 39.27 -1.06 43.55
N LYS A 373 40.45 -0.48 43.65
CA LYS A 373 41.69 -1.01 43.09
C LYS A 373 42.18 -2.23 43.87
N ASP A 374 41.95 -2.25 45.17
CA ASP A 374 42.32 -3.39 46.03
C ASP A 374 41.29 -4.53 45.98
N ALA A 375 40.03 -4.22 45.74
CA ALA A 375 38.99 -5.22 45.56
C ALA A 375 39.14 -6.00 44.22
N LEU A 376 39.64 -5.36 43.15
CA LEU A 376 39.88 -5.99 41.85
C LEU A 376 41.16 -6.83 41.79
N LYS A 377 42.16 -6.59 42.68
CA LYS A 377 43.38 -7.40 42.74
C LYS A 377 43.16 -8.80 43.34
N ASN A 378 42.06 -8.98 44.05
CA ASN A 378 41.74 -10.23 44.74
C ASN A 378 40.76 -11.15 43.97
N LEU A 379 40.31 -10.68 42.80
CA LEU A 379 39.52 -11.54 41.88
C LEU A 379 40.47 -12.20 40.87
N LYS A 380 40.93 -13.45 41.21
CA LYS A 380 41.48 -14.36 40.20
C LYS A 380 40.36 -14.86 39.30
N LEU A 381 40.37 -14.38 38.07
CA LEU A 381 39.68 -15.02 36.92
C LEU A 381 40.62 -16.02 36.27
#